data_b9269ebb8a75820cc003b07611b3f80c
#
_entry.id   b9269ebb8a75820cc003b07611b3f80c
#
_cell.length_a   1.000
_cell.length_b   1.000
_cell.length_c   1.000
_cell.angle_alpha   90.00
_cell.angle_beta   90.00
_cell.angle_gamma   90.00
#
_symmetry.space_group_name_H-M   'P 1'
#
loop_
_entity.id
_entity.type
_entity.pdbx_description
1 polymer ?
#
loop_
_entity_poly.entity_id
_entity_poly.type
_entity_poly.pdbx_seq_one_letter_code
_entity_poly.pdbx_strand_id
1 'polypeptide(L)'
;SLQLPNVHFVPENACPGPVEVSLNEKTTLVIMDTQWWLQQNDRPGVNSDCECKNEDEIIGRLKDIVYRNRGKLLLFAAHHPFKTYGPHGGYFNLRQHVFPLTEINENLYIPLPGLGSLYPMLRGTFGNIQDLKHPEYKDMIAKLDEVLAQHPHCLRLAGHEHSLQYINLNNQ
;
A
#
# COMPACT_ATOMS: atom_id res chain seq x y z
N SER A 1 -13.67 -19.68 -8.30
CA SER A 1 -13.83 -18.20 -8.30
C SER A 1 -15.26 -17.89 -8.70
N LEU A 2 -15.99 -17.15 -7.85
CA LEU A 2 -17.30 -16.59 -8.19
C LEU A 2 -17.09 -15.53 -9.27
N GLN A 3 -17.36 -15.87 -10.53
CA GLN A 3 -17.44 -14.89 -11.60
C GLN A 3 -18.78 -14.17 -11.47
N LEU A 4 -18.77 -13.01 -10.83
CA LEU A 4 -19.93 -12.13 -10.81
C LEU A 4 -19.95 -11.34 -12.13
N PRO A 5 -21.05 -11.35 -12.89
CA PRO A 5 -21.19 -10.52 -14.07
C PRO A 5 -21.06 -9.04 -13.64
N ASN A 6 -20.23 -8.28 -14.33
CA ASN A 6 -19.92 -6.87 -14.07
C ASN A 6 -18.95 -6.58 -12.89
N VAL A 7 -18.24 -7.58 -12.38
CA VAL A 7 -17.16 -7.37 -11.40
C VAL A 7 -15.83 -7.74 -12.06
N HIS A 8 -14.93 -6.78 -12.12
CA HIS A 8 -13.58 -6.97 -12.68
C HIS A 8 -12.55 -6.77 -11.57
N PHE A 9 -11.64 -7.72 -11.43
CA PHE A 9 -10.50 -7.59 -10.55
C PHE A 9 -9.33 -7.03 -11.36
N VAL A 10 -8.80 -5.89 -10.94
CA VAL A 10 -7.67 -5.26 -11.60
C VAL A 10 -6.60 -4.86 -10.56
N PRO A 11 -5.31 -5.06 -10.86
CA PRO A 11 -4.74 -5.77 -12.01
C PRO A 11 -5.11 -7.25 -12.04
N GLU A 12 -5.25 -7.81 -13.25
CA GLU A 12 -5.57 -9.24 -13.43
C GLU A 12 -4.34 -10.12 -13.22
N ASN A 13 -4.55 -11.40 -12.92
CA ASN A 13 -3.51 -12.45 -12.88
C ASN A 13 -2.34 -12.13 -11.94
N ALA A 14 -2.62 -11.44 -10.82
CA ALA A 14 -1.61 -10.98 -9.87
C ALA A 14 -0.51 -10.10 -10.51
N CYS A 15 -0.79 -9.48 -11.65
CA CYS A 15 0.12 -8.54 -12.29
C CYS A 15 0.25 -7.24 -11.47
N PRO A 16 1.40 -6.56 -11.50
CA PRO A 16 1.62 -5.37 -10.67
C PRO A 16 0.78 -4.15 -11.08
N GLY A 17 0.35 -4.08 -12.34
CA GLY A 17 -0.16 -2.85 -12.93
C GLY A 17 1.00 -1.95 -13.41
N PRO A 18 0.84 -0.62 -13.46
CA PRO A 18 -0.37 0.15 -13.17
C PRO A 18 -1.46 -0.02 -14.24
N VAL A 19 -2.71 -0.13 -13.81
CA VAL A 19 -3.89 -0.15 -14.70
C VAL A 19 -4.55 1.22 -14.66
N GLU A 20 -4.74 1.82 -15.83
CA GLU A 20 -5.37 3.13 -16.00
C GLU A 20 -6.84 2.97 -16.38
N VAL A 21 -7.74 3.58 -15.60
CA VAL A 21 -9.17 3.58 -15.82
C VAL A 21 -9.68 5.03 -15.90
N SER A 22 -10.19 5.43 -17.04
CA SER A 22 -10.83 6.76 -17.18
C SER A 22 -12.22 6.70 -16.56
N LEU A 23 -12.44 7.43 -15.47
CA LEU A 23 -13.76 7.52 -14.83
C LEU A 23 -14.66 8.54 -15.52
N ASN A 24 -14.06 9.63 -15.98
CA ASN A 24 -14.72 10.68 -16.80
C ASN A 24 -13.63 11.56 -17.44
N GLU A 25 -14.05 12.62 -18.14
CA GLU A 25 -13.14 13.54 -18.83
C GLU A 25 -12.12 14.24 -17.91
N LYS A 26 -12.44 14.37 -16.60
CA LYS A 26 -11.65 15.13 -15.61
C LYS A 26 -10.99 14.24 -14.56
N THR A 27 -11.25 12.94 -14.55
CA THR A 27 -10.79 12.05 -13.46
C THR A 27 -10.31 10.72 -14.01
N THR A 28 -9.10 10.34 -13.63
CA THR A 28 -8.49 9.06 -13.96
C THR A 28 -8.17 8.30 -12.67
N LEU A 29 -8.50 7.03 -12.65
CA LEU A 29 -8.13 6.09 -11.58
C LEU A 29 -6.94 5.23 -12.07
N VAL A 30 -5.91 5.16 -11.25
CA VAL A 30 -4.74 4.31 -11.47
C VAL A 30 -4.70 3.27 -10.35
N ILE A 31 -4.67 2.00 -10.72
CA ILE A 31 -4.73 0.88 -9.77
C ILE A 31 -3.43 0.09 -9.86
N MET A 32 -2.82 -0.20 -8.71
CA MET A 32 -1.62 -1.02 -8.60
C MET A 32 -1.76 -2.11 -7.54
N ASP A 33 -1.20 -3.27 -7.84
CA ASP A 33 -0.95 -4.30 -6.84
C ASP A 33 0.43 -4.09 -6.20
N THR A 34 0.45 -3.39 -5.07
CA THR A 34 1.68 -3.16 -4.30
C THR A 34 2.12 -4.39 -3.51
N GLN A 35 1.27 -5.41 -3.35
CA GLN A 35 1.67 -6.70 -2.79
C GLN A 35 2.66 -7.41 -3.71
N TRP A 36 2.52 -7.27 -5.03
CA TRP A 36 3.50 -7.78 -6.00
C TRP A 36 4.93 -7.32 -5.67
N TRP A 37 5.09 -6.07 -5.25
CA TRP A 37 6.40 -5.50 -4.90
C TRP A 37 7.02 -6.14 -3.66
N LEU A 38 6.20 -6.37 -2.65
CA LEU A 38 6.64 -6.94 -1.38
C LEU A 38 6.76 -8.47 -1.40
N GLN A 39 6.23 -9.12 -2.44
CA GLN A 39 6.25 -10.56 -2.61
C GLN A 39 7.51 -10.98 -3.36
N GLN A 40 8.53 -11.47 -2.63
CA GLN A 40 9.86 -11.69 -3.20
C GLN A 40 9.97 -12.93 -4.10
N ASN A 41 9.22 -14.02 -3.82
CA ASN A 41 9.52 -15.35 -4.41
C ASN A 41 8.50 -15.87 -5.43
N ASP A 42 7.23 -15.46 -5.36
CA ASP A 42 6.14 -16.04 -6.18
C ASP A 42 5.38 -14.97 -7.01
N ARG A 43 6.05 -13.87 -7.33
CA ARG A 43 5.43 -12.82 -8.14
C ARG A 43 5.57 -13.11 -9.65
N PRO A 44 4.56 -12.81 -10.46
CA PRO A 44 4.70 -12.83 -11.92
C PRO A 44 5.87 -11.94 -12.35
N GLY A 45 6.78 -12.52 -13.13
CA GLY A 45 8.00 -11.84 -13.59
C GLY A 45 8.15 -11.94 -15.11
N VAL A 46 9.40 -12.04 -15.58
CA VAL A 46 9.78 -11.99 -16.99
C VAL A 46 9.03 -12.99 -17.87
N ASN A 47 8.67 -14.16 -17.35
CA ASN A 47 7.95 -15.20 -18.08
C ASN A 47 6.43 -15.11 -17.96
N SER A 48 5.89 -14.07 -17.34
CA SER A 48 4.45 -13.86 -17.21
C SER A 48 3.88 -13.09 -18.40
N ASP A 49 2.54 -13.14 -18.54
CA ASP A 49 1.80 -12.34 -19.53
C ASP A 49 1.52 -10.92 -19.06
N CYS A 50 2.10 -10.50 -17.93
CA CYS A 50 1.94 -9.14 -17.40
C CYS A 50 2.56 -8.09 -18.33
N GLU A 51 1.92 -6.94 -18.44
CA GLU A 51 2.43 -5.81 -19.21
C GLU A 51 3.74 -5.26 -18.65
N CYS A 52 3.82 -5.14 -17.31
CA CYS A 52 5.04 -4.78 -16.59
C CYS A 52 5.55 -6.03 -15.85
N LYS A 53 6.84 -6.31 -16.00
CA LYS A 53 7.49 -7.54 -15.51
C LYS A 53 8.56 -7.28 -14.45
N ASN A 54 8.93 -6.02 -14.27
CA ASN A 54 9.92 -5.56 -13.31
C ASN A 54 9.58 -4.13 -12.83
N GLU A 55 10.30 -3.68 -11.82
CA GLU A 55 10.07 -2.39 -11.18
C GLU A 55 10.27 -1.20 -12.11
N ASP A 56 11.28 -1.25 -12.97
CA ASP A 56 11.59 -0.16 -13.90
C ASP A 56 10.48 0.03 -14.94
N GLU A 57 9.91 -1.06 -15.44
CA GLU A 57 8.75 -1.02 -16.34
C GLU A 57 7.51 -0.45 -15.65
N ILE A 58 7.25 -0.83 -14.40
CA ILE A 58 6.15 -0.30 -13.58
C ILE A 58 6.32 1.22 -13.42
N ILE A 59 7.50 1.66 -13.00
CA ILE A 59 7.81 3.07 -12.79
C ILE A 59 7.73 3.86 -14.10
N GLY A 60 8.29 3.32 -15.18
CA GLY A 60 8.21 3.93 -16.51
C GLY A 60 6.76 4.15 -16.96
N ARG A 61 5.93 3.09 -16.85
CA ARG A 61 4.51 3.16 -17.19
C ARG A 61 3.74 4.14 -16.29
N LEU A 62 4.03 4.16 -14.99
CA LEU A 62 3.40 5.09 -14.07
C LEU A 62 3.76 6.55 -14.42
N LYS A 63 5.02 6.83 -14.78
CA LYS A 63 5.45 8.16 -15.26
C LYS A 63 4.65 8.60 -16.48
N ASP A 64 4.46 7.70 -17.45
CA ASP A 64 3.68 7.99 -18.66
C ASP A 64 2.22 8.32 -18.34
N ILE A 65 1.60 7.55 -17.43
CA ILE A 65 0.21 7.79 -17.00
C ILE A 65 0.10 9.15 -16.28
N VAL A 66 0.99 9.43 -15.34
CA VAL A 66 1.04 10.70 -14.61
C VAL A 66 1.19 11.88 -15.58
N TYR A 67 2.09 11.76 -16.54
CA TYR A 67 2.32 12.80 -17.54
C TYR A 67 1.09 13.08 -18.42
N ARG A 68 0.46 12.01 -18.94
CA ARG A 68 -0.74 12.14 -19.82
C ARG A 68 -1.94 12.75 -19.10
N ASN A 69 -2.05 12.56 -17.79
CA ASN A 69 -3.20 12.97 -17.00
C ASN A 69 -2.98 14.24 -16.18
N ARG A 70 -1.95 15.04 -16.45
CA ARG A 70 -1.60 16.25 -15.66
C ARG A 70 -2.73 17.25 -15.48
N GLY A 71 -3.66 17.31 -16.43
CA GLY A 71 -4.82 18.20 -16.38
C GLY A 71 -6.06 17.63 -15.70
N LYS A 72 -5.97 16.42 -15.12
CA LYS A 72 -7.09 15.72 -14.49
C LYS A 72 -6.84 15.52 -13.00
N LEU A 73 -7.88 15.15 -12.27
CA LEU A 73 -7.73 14.55 -10.94
C LEU A 73 -7.22 13.12 -11.11
N LEU A 74 -6.11 12.80 -10.51
CA LEU A 74 -5.54 11.45 -10.46
C LEU A 74 -5.89 10.79 -9.13
N LEU A 75 -6.63 9.69 -9.19
CA LEU A 75 -6.88 8.82 -8.05
C LEU A 75 -5.92 7.63 -8.16
N PHE A 76 -4.95 7.53 -7.26
CA PHE A 76 -4.04 6.38 -7.19
C PHE A 76 -4.52 5.43 -6.11
N ALA A 77 -4.89 4.22 -6.49
CA ALA A 77 -5.39 3.18 -5.60
C ALA A 77 -4.40 2.01 -5.49
N ALA A 78 -3.98 1.71 -4.28
CA ALA A 78 -3.11 0.58 -3.96
C ALA A 78 -3.45 0.03 -2.58
N HIS A 79 -3.00 -1.21 -2.27
CA HIS A 79 -3.27 -1.78 -0.95
C HIS A 79 -2.47 -1.08 0.15
N HIS A 80 -1.19 -0.81 -0.08
CA HIS A 80 -0.26 -0.32 0.94
C HIS A 80 -0.24 1.22 1.02
N PRO A 81 -0.47 1.81 2.21
CA PRO A 81 -0.42 3.26 2.39
C PRO A 81 1.01 3.81 2.34
N PHE A 82 1.16 5.04 1.86
CA PHE A 82 2.44 5.76 1.87
C PHE A 82 2.78 6.33 3.26
N LYS A 83 1.76 6.56 4.08
CA LYS A 83 1.87 7.01 5.46
C LYS A 83 0.67 6.48 6.24
N THR A 84 0.88 6.06 7.48
CA THR A 84 -0.20 5.68 8.40
C THR A 84 0.19 5.98 9.84
N TYR A 85 -0.80 6.21 10.67
CA TYR A 85 -0.68 6.39 12.13
C TYR A 85 -1.20 5.17 12.90
N GLY A 86 -1.24 3.99 12.27
CA GLY A 86 -1.62 2.74 12.90
C GLY A 86 -0.42 1.80 13.13
N PRO A 87 -0.69 0.54 13.51
CA PRO A 87 0.35 -0.44 13.84
C PRO A 87 1.38 -0.69 12.74
N HIS A 88 0.98 -0.67 11.46
CA HIS A 88 1.90 -0.81 10.32
C HIS A 88 2.82 0.41 10.15
N GLY A 89 2.44 1.57 10.68
CA GLY A 89 3.29 2.75 10.81
C GLY A 89 4.17 2.74 12.07
N GLY A 90 3.99 1.74 12.93
CA GLY A 90 4.68 1.63 14.23
C GLY A 90 4.01 2.40 15.35
N TYR A 91 2.75 2.79 15.18
CA TYR A 91 1.95 3.44 16.22
C TYR A 91 1.03 2.43 16.89
N PHE A 92 1.28 2.18 18.17
CA PHE A 92 0.53 1.23 18.98
C PHE A 92 -0.24 1.97 20.07
N ASN A 93 -1.48 1.58 20.30
CA ASN A 93 -2.31 2.15 21.35
C ASN A 93 -2.01 1.51 22.71
N LEU A 94 -2.48 2.15 23.81
CA LEU A 94 -2.25 1.67 25.16
C LEU A 94 -2.78 0.22 25.38
N ARG A 95 -3.88 -0.15 24.75
CA ARG A 95 -4.44 -1.50 24.83
C ARG A 95 -3.44 -2.55 24.30
N GLN A 96 -2.76 -2.27 23.21
CA GLN A 96 -1.76 -3.16 22.62
C GLN A 96 -0.51 -3.31 23.52
N HIS A 97 -0.18 -2.29 24.30
CA HIS A 97 0.89 -2.33 25.29
C HIS A 97 0.50 -3.11 26.56
N VAL A 98 -0.75 -3.08 26.98
CA VAL A 98 -1.24 -3.76 28.19
C VAL A 98 -1.71 -5.18 27.89
N PHE A 99 -2.37 -5.39 26.75
CA PHE A 99 -2.97 -6.66 26.33
C PHE A 99 -2.45 -7.13 24.98
N PRO A 100 -1.15 -7.40 24.82
CA PRO A 100 -0.56 -7.68 23.51
C PRO A 100 -1.10 -8.97 22.86
N LEU A 101 -1.63 -9.91 23.66
CA LEU A 101 -2.19 -11.15 23.14
C LEU A 101 -3.53 -10.96 22.42
N THR A 102 -4.16 -9.80 22.56
CA THR A 102 -5.36 -9.47 21.79
C THR A 102 -5.08 -9.29 20.28
N GLU A 103 -3.81 -9.13 19.88
CA GLU A 103 -3.39 -9.13 18.48
C GLU A 103 -3.42 -10.53 17.84
N ILE A 104 -3.32 -11.59 18.68
CA ILE A 104 -3.38 -12.99 18.25
C ILE A 104 -4.82 -13.49 18.31
N ASN A 105 -5.53 -13.14 19.38
CA ASN A 105 -6.93 -13.47 19.57
C ASN A 105 -7.61 -12.35 20.34
N GLU A 106 -8.60 -11.71 19.72
CA GLU A 106 -9.30 -10.54 20.25
C GLU A 106 -9.98 -10.73 21.62
N ASN A 107 -10.19 -11.98 22.03
CA ASN A 107 -10.78 -12.34 23.33
C ASN A 107 -9.72 -12.60 24.42
N LEU A 108 -8.43 -12.54 24.12
CA LEU A 108 -7.35 -12.91 25.05
C LEU A 108 -6.83 -11.69 25.84
N TYR A 109 -7.66 -11.20 26.77
CA TYR A 109 -7.35 -10.05 27.61
C TYR A 109 -6.46 -10.44 28.81
N ILE A 110 -5.25 -10.94 28.57
CA ILE A 110 -4.26 -11.20 29.63
C ILE A 110 -3.38 -9.94 29.76
N PRO A 111 -3.45 -9.24 30.92
CA PRO A 111 -2.62 -8.05 31.10
C PRO A 111 -1.15 -8.45 31.34
N LEU A 112 -0.27 -7.89 30.52
CA LEU A 112 1.18 -8.08 30.62
C LEU A 112 1.88 -6.71 30.69
N PRO A 113 1.66 -5.93 31.76
CA PRO A 113 2.25 -4.60 31.89
C PRO A 113 3.78 -4.69 31.89
N GLY A 114 4.42 -3.86 31.08
CA GLY A 114 5.87 -3.89 30.88
C GLY A 114 6.30 -4.90 29.80
N LEU A 115 5.98 -6.18 29.97
CA LEU A 115 6.26 -7.20 28.94
C LEU A 115 5.44 -7.00 27.68
N GLY A 116 4.21 -6.48 27.79
CA GLY A 116 3.36 -6.17 26.65
C GLY A 116 3.94 -5.13 25.70
N SER A 117 4.79 -4.25 26.22
CA SER A 117 5.49 -3.27 25.38
C SER A 117 6.63 -3.88 24.56
N LEU A 118 7.09 -5.08 24.89
CA LEU A 118 8.16 -5.74 24.16
C LEU A 118 7.74 -6.07 22.72
N TYR A 119 6.50 -6.54 22.51
CA TYR A 119 5.97 -6.83 21.17
C TYR A 119 5.92 -5.58 20.27
N PRO A 120 5.27 -4.47 20.67
CA PRO A 120 5.32 -3.21 19.89
C PRO A 120 6.74 -2.71 19.63
N MET A 121 7.64 -2.86 20.62
CA MET A 121 9.02 -2.41 20.49
C MET A 121 9.81 -3.29 19.49
N LEU A 122 9.68 -4.60 19.55
CA LEU A 122 10.33 -5.53 18.62
C LEU A 122 9.78 -5.34 17.20
N ARG A 123 8.46 -5.29 17.04
CA ARG A 123 7.83 -5.03 15.75
C ARG A 123 8.22 -3.65 15.20
N GLY A 124 8.26 -2.64 16.05
CA GLY A 124 8.69 -1.29 15.69
C GLY A 124 10.17 -1.20 15.30
N THR A 125 11.02 -2.16 15.73
CA THR A 125 12.46 -2.17 15.43
C THR A 125 12.82 -3.06 14.25
N PHE A 126 12.27 -4.27 14.21
CA PHE A 126 12.61 -5.27 13.18
C PHE A 126 11.64 -5.24 12.01
N GLY A 127 10.38 -4.80 12.21
CA GLY A 127 9.33 -4.71 11.20
C GLY A 127 8.99 -6.04 10.52
N ASN A 128 7.79 -6.12 9.98
CA ASN A 128 7.44 -7.12 8.98
C ASN A 128 7.60 -6.46 7.60
N ILE A 129 7.76 -7.22 6.53
CA ILE A 129 7.77 -6.73 5.15
C ILE A 129 6.52 -5.89 4.84
N GLN A 130 5.44 -6.10 5.58
CA GLN A 130 4.17 -5.36 5.50
C GLN A 130 4.15 -4.06 6.34
N ASP A 131 5.23 -3.70 7.00
CA ASP A 131 5.31 -2.50 7.85
C ASP A 131 6.12 -1.39 7.16
N LEU A 132 5.70 -0.13 7.28
CA LEU A 132 6.34 1.03 6.65
C LEU A 132 7.84 1.16 6.96
N LYS A 133 8.30 0.59 8.07
CA LYS A 133 9.71 0.64 8.48
C LYS A 133 10.59 -0.35 7.72
N HIS A 134 10.00 -1.38 7.09
CA HIS A 134 10.77 -2.37 6.34
C HIS A 134 11.47 -1.73 5.13
N PRO A 135 12.74 -2.07 4.84
CA PRO A 135 13.50 -1.47 3.74
C PRO A 135 12.83 -1.59 2.38
N GLU A 136 12.31 -2.78 2.03
CA GLU A 136 11.60 -3.02 0.77
C GLU A 136 10.34 -2.15 0.62
N TYR A 137 9.58 -2.01 1.72
CA TYR A 137 8.40 -1.17 1.72
C TYR A 137 8.77 0.31 1.53
N LYS A 138 9.84 0.77 2.20
CA LYS A 138 10.34 2.15 2.03
C LYS A 138 10.82 2.42 0.62
N ASP A 139 11.54 1.48 0.02
CA ASP A 139 12.03 1.60 -1.35
C ASP A 139 10.87 1.71 -2.35
N MET A 140 9.88 0.82 -2.23
CA MET A 140 8.65 0.87 -3.02
C MET A 140 7.97 2.24 -2.91
N ILE A 141 7.73 2.71 -1.67
CA ILE A 141 7.09 4.02 -1.46
C ILE A 141 7.91 5.14 -2.07
N ALA A 142 9.23 5.15 -1.86
CA ALA A 142 10.10 6.21 -2.36
C ALA A 142 10.03 6.30 -3.89
N LYS A 143 10.10 5.17 -4.59
CA LYS A 143 9.99 5.11 -6.05
C LYS A 143 8.62 5.57 -6.57
N LEU A 144 7.55 5.12 -5.93
CA LEU A 144 6.19 5.52 -6.32
C LEU A 144 5.91 6.99 -6.00
N ASP A 145 6.36 7.47 -4.84
CA ASP A 145 6.17 8.85 -4.39
C ASP A 145 6.90 9.86 -5.29
N GLU A 146 8.13 9.54 -5.71
CA GLU A 146 8.90 10.36 -6.65
C GLU A 146 8.10 10.65 -7.93
N VAL A 147 7.34 9.67 -8.42
CA VAL A 147 6.53 9.84 -9.63
C VAL A 147 5.22 10.56 -9.34
N LEU A 148 4.50 10.13 -8.30
CA LEU A 148 3.16 10.66 -7.98
C LEU A 148 3.21 12.10 -7.47
N ALA A 149 4.29 12.50 -6.78
CA ALA A 149 4.49 13.87 -6.32
C ALA A 149 4.63 14.90 -7.48
N GLN A 150 4.95 14.43 -8.69
CA GLN A 150 5.00 15.28 -9.88
C GLN A 150 3.62 15.66 -10.42
N HIS A 151 2.55 14.99 -9.95
CA HIS A 151 1.18 15.29 -10.36
C HIS A 151 0.54 16.33 -9.44
N PRO A 152 0.04 17.47 -9.96
CA PRO A 152 -0.45 18.57 -9.14
C PRO A 152 -1.72 18.22 -8.34
N HIS A 153 -2.50 17.26 -8.82
CA HIS A 153 -3.79 16.87 -8.24
C HIS A 153 -3.88 15.34 -8.11
N CYS A 154 -3.06 14.74 -7.22
CA CYS A 154 -3.06 13.31 -6.96
C CYS A 154 -3.63 13.01 -5.57
N LEU A 155 -4.69 12.21 -5.52
CA LEU A 155 -5.24 11.63 -4.29
C LEU A 155 -4.84 10.16 -4.22
N ARG A 156 -4.24 9.76 -3.10
CA ARG A 156 -3.82 8.38 -2.84
C ARG A 156 -4.82 7.67 -1.96
N LEU A 157 -5.31 6.53 -2.43
CA LEU A 157 -6.26 5.67 -1.76
C LEU A 157 -5.55 4.38 -1.36
N ALA A 158 -5.64 4.00 -0.09
CA ALA A 158 -5.02 2.80 0.40
C ALA A 158 -5.92 2.04 1.38
N GLY A 159 -5.68 0.74 1.50
CA GLY A 159 -6.24 -0.14 2.51
C GLY A 159 -5.21 -0.46 3.59
N HIS A 160 -4.98 -1.75 3.85
CA HIS A 160 -3.95 -2.31 4.72
C HIS A 160 -4.10 -1.96 6.21
N GLU A 161 -4.20 -0.69 6.55
CA GLU A 161 -4.48 -0.23 7.90
C GLU A 161 -5.99 -0.28 8.17
N HIS A 162 -6.41 -1.02 9.20
CA HIS A 162 -7.82 -1.23 9.52
C HIS A 162 -8.42 -0.03 10.27
N SER A 163 -8.13 1.18 9.80
CA SER A 163 -8.63 2.44 10.36
C SER A 163 -8.86 3.48 9.27
N LEU A 164 -9.93 4.26 9.41
CA LEU A 164 -10.17 5.38 8.51
C LEU A 164 -9.23 6.54 8.86
N GLN A 165 -8.35 6.90 7.93
CA GLN A 165 -7.40 7.99 8.10
C GLN A 165 -7.47 8.93 6.89
N TYR A 166 -7.48 10.23 7.16
CA TYR A 166 -7.24 11.27 6.16
C TYR A 166 -5.93 11.98 6.51
N ILE A 167 -4.94 11.87 5.63
CA ILE A 167 -3.60 12.40 5.85
C ILE A 167 -3.30 13.43 4.76
N ASN A 168 -3.11 14.69 5.16
CA ASN A 168 -2.63 15.72 4.26
C ASN A 168 -1.10 15.73 4.28
N LEU A 169 -0.48 15.41 3.14
CA LEU A 169 0.97 15.33 3.02
C LEU A 169 1.63 16.69 2.79
N ASN A 170 0.85 17.73 2.48
CA ASN A 170 1.37 19.08 2.16
C ASN A 170 1.60 19.97 3.38
N ASN A 171 1.28 19.49 4.59
CA ASN A 171 1.48 20.22 5.85
C ASN A 171 2.61 19.58 6.67
N GLN A 172 3.80 19.52 6.10
CA GLN A 172 5.03 19.24 6.87
C GLN A 172 5.86 20.49 6.98
#